data_f8cf91a469264f200aaeaee99427e35e
#
_entry.id   f8cf91a469264f200aaeaee99427e35e
#
_cell.length_a   1.000
_cell.length_b   1.000
_cell.length_c   1.000
_cell.angle_alpha   90.00
_cell.angle_beta   90.00
_cell.angle_gamma   90.00
#
_symmetry.space_group_name_H-M   'P 1'
#
loop_
_entity.id
_entity.type
_entity.pdbx_description
1 polymer ?
#
loop_
_entity_poly.entity_id
_entity_poly.type
_entity_poly.pdbx_seq_one_letter_code
_entity_poly.pdbx_strand_id
1 'polypeptide(L)'
;LRANSTFTDFDFEGSNFSVLIDTLAYNTYITAFNSNMIVNESFLDSATLRENVVSLAGNIGYIPRSRSASTAQISFDVTTTVNTPTLTLKAGIVCVGSANDSTYTFAIPEDVSANVVNGTASFNNINVFQGIFLTKQFLYDGSLDQRFVLNNSFIDTSTIKVYIGKENTRGIEYSLSENIFDIDKNSRIFFINEVQDEKYELRFGDGIIGKKLGEDGDGTYITVNYIVTDGRDGNGASNFSFSGTLESANTQIIDPGTVTITTNQSSINGGEIEPIDSVKYYAPRLYSSQYRAVTARDYEAIIKTIYPNTESVSVVGGEQMDPPQFGTVQISIKPKNGSFVSDFNKEQILSKLKQFTVSGINQKITDLKILYVELDSSVYYNYSEVSSLEELKTSVTDSLQKYSNSLDLNKFGGRFRYSKTQQVIDNTSTAITSNITKVIIRRDLKAVLNAPVQYELCYGNQFHVEPQGKNIKSTGFNISGESSTVYLTDIPNDDLKTGIVSIFKIDANGNTVVVSNNVGTVDYVKGEIIFGPLIITKTEVTGNVIQIQAFPESNDVVGLRDLYISLSVPESTINMVRDVIASGDEISGTRFVNDFYTSSYSNGSLIRK
;
A
#
# COMPACT_ATOMS: atom_id res chain seq x y z
N LEU A 1 36.31 45.18 -15.33
CA LEU A 1 36.63 46.13 -14.29
C LEU A 1 38.14 46.23 -14.07
N ARG A 2 38.87 45.11 -13.89
CA ARG A 2 40.36 45.11 -13.69
C ARG A 2 41.16 45.79 -14.79
N ALA A 3 40.63 45.84 -16.02
CA ALA A 3 41.29 46.52 -17.16
C ALA A 3 40.96 48.02 -17.24
N ASN A 4 40.13 48.56 -16.37
CA ASN A 4 39.69 49.94 -16.43
C ASN A 4 40.33 50.76 -15.29
N SER A 5 41.21 51.68 -15.64
CA SER A 5 41.93 52.53 -14.70
C SER A 5 41.08 53.52 -13.90
N THR A 6 39.82 53.68 -14.26
CA THR A 6 38.88 54.58 -13.59
C THR A 6 38.25 53.96 -12.32
N PHE A 7 38.34 52.63 -12.17
CA PHE A 7 37.75 51.89 -11.04
C PHE A 7 38.86 51.16 -10.28
N THR A 8 39.46 51.81 -9.31
CA THR A 8 40.58 51.26 -8.53
C THR A 8 40.18 50.73 -7.16
N ASP A 9 38.94 50.97 -6.74
CA ASP A 9 38.47 50.71 -5.38
C ASP A 9 37.64 49.40 -5.22
N PHE A 10 37.49 48.61 -6.29
CA PHE A 10 36.61 47.44 -6.27
C PHE A 10 37.22 46.20 -5.59
N ASP A 11 38.56 46.15 -5.42
CA ASP A 11 39.24 45.02 -4.75
C ASP A 11 39.36 45.20 -3.23
N PHE A 12 38.89 46.31 -2.66
CA PHE A 12 39.00 46.62 -1.25
C PHE A 12 37.76 46.10 -0.52
N GLU A 13 37.93 45.14 0.42
CA GLU A 13 36.84 44.67 1.29
C GLU A 13 36.27 45.83 2.10
N GLY A 14 34.98 46.08 1.96
CA GLY A 14 34.28 47.17 2.61
C GLY A 14 34.24 48.49 1.83
N SER A 15 34.79 48.54 0.62
CA SER A 15 34.55 49.67 -0.28
C SER A 15 33.08 49.68 -0.73
N ASN A 16 32.53 50.89 -0.87
CA ASN A 16 31.15 51.03 -1.36
C ASN A 16 30.93 50.37 -2.73
N PHE A 17 31.97 50.27 -3.52
CA PHE A 17 31.94 49.66 -4.85
C PHE A 17 31.94 48.12 -4.77
N SER A 18 32.73 47.55 -3.87
CA SER A 18 32.69 46.09 -3.57
C SER A 18 31.32 45.67 -3.07
N VAL A 19 30.74 46.37 -2.10
CA VAL A 19 29.40 46.13 -1.58
C VAL A 19 28.33 46.22 -2.67
N LEU A 20 28.46 47.17 -3.60
CA LEU A 20 27.55 47.30 -4.74
C LEU A 20 27.64 46.09 -5.68
N ILE A 21 28.87 45.64 -5.99
CA ILE A 21 29.12 44.47 -6.84
C ILE A 21 28.54 43.21 -6.18
N ASP A 22 28.78 43.02 -4.90
CA ASP A 22 28.25 41.88 -4.14
C ASP A 22 26.71 41.90 -4.11
N THR A 23 26.10 43.05 -3.92
CA THR A 23 24.64 43.21 -3.95
C THR A 23 24.08 42.88 -5.33
N LEU A 24 24.73 43.33 -6.40
CA LEU A 24 24.31 43.02 -7.79
C LEU A 24 24.52 41.52 -8.11
N ALA A 25 25.64 40.95 -7.69
CA ALA A 25 25.91 39.52 -7.84
C ALA A 25 24.86 38.66 -7.11
N TYR A 26 24.54 39.01 -5.87
CA TYR A 26 23.50 38.35 -5.10
C TYR A 26 22.12 38.47 -5.76
N ASN A 27 21.74 39.67 -6.20
CA ASN A 27 20.48 39.87 -6.91
C ASN A 27 20.41 39.06 -8.22
N THR A 28 21.52 39.02 -8.97
CA THR A 28 21.59 38.20 -10.19
C THR A 28 21.46 36.71 -9.88
N TYR A 29 22.13 36.24 -8.82
CA TYR A 29 22.02 34.86 -8.34
C TYR A 29 20.58 34.51 -7.98
N ILE A 30 19.92 35.32 -7.15
CA ILE A 30 18.52 35.11 -6.76
C ILE A 30 17.58 35.14 -7.97
N THR A 31 17.81 36.08 -8.91
CA THR A 31 17.00 36.16 -10.13
C THR A 31 17.16 34.91 -11.00
N ALA A 32 18.40 34.44 -11.19
CA ALA A 32 18.69 33.20 -11.92
C ALA A 32 18.09 31.97 -11.24
N PHE A 33 18.19 31.89 -9.92
CA PHE A 33 17.58 30.81 -9.12
C PHE A 33 16.05 30.79 -9.29
N ASN A 34 15.39 31.93 -9.12
CA ASN A 34 13.95 32.06 -9.28
C ASN A 34 13.51 31.72 -10.71
N SER A 35 14.25 32.16 -11.71
CA SER A 35 13.95 31.84 -13.12
C SER A 35 14.06 30.35 -13.40
N ASN A 36 15.10 29.68 -12.90
CA ASN A 36 15.26 28.23 -13.03
C ASN A 36 14.14 27.48 -12.28
N MET A 37 13.77 27.94 -11.08
CA MET A 37 12.68 27.36 -10.32
C MET A 37 11.35 27.47 -11.08
N ILE A 38 11.01 28.64 -11.62
CA ILE A 38 9.80 28.84 -12.41
C ILE A 38 9.76 27.89 -13.61
N VAL A 39 10.87 27.76 -14.35
CA VAL A 39 10.94 26.85 -15.49
C VAL A 39 10.75 25.39 -15.05
N ASN A 40 11.43 24.96 -13.99
CA ASN A 40 11.28 23.59 -13.49
C ASN A 40 9.85 23.30 -13.01
N GLU A 41 9.23 24.23 -12.31
CA GLU A 41 7.86 24.08 -11.79
C GLU A 41 6.76 24.21 -12.88
N SER A 42 7.12 24.60 -14.11
CA SER A 42 6.16 24.71 -15.23
C SER A 42 5.87 23.38 -15.94
N PHE A 43 6.63 22.33 -15.68
CA PHE A 43 6.46 21.03 -16.33
C PHE A 43 6.19 19.95 -15.29
N LEU A 44 5.24 19.05 -15.59
CA LEU A 44 4.82 17.98 -14.68
C LEU A 44 5.98 17.08 -14.23
N ASP A 45 6.91 16.76 -15.14
CA ASP A 45 8.04 15.86 -14.85
C ASP A 45 9.07 16.49 -13.89
N SER A 46 9.32 17.80 -14.03
CA SER A 46 10.36 18.49 -13.26
C SER A 46 9.84 19.22 -12.02
N ALA A 47 8.53 19.51 -11.94
CA ALA A 47 7.93 20.19 -10.79
C ALA A 47 8.17 19.41 -9.49
N THR A 48 8.52 20.09 -8.41
CA THR A 48 8.82 19.50 -7.10
C THR A 48 7.79 19.86 -6.03
N LEU A 49 7.11 20.98 -6.21
CA LEU A 49 6.07 21.43 -5.31
C LEU A 49 4.76 20.71 -5.62
N ARG A 50 4.16 20.09 -4.58
CA ARG A 50 2.91 19.33 -4.73
C ARG A 50 1.80 20.14 -5.39
N GLU A 51 1.64 21.39 -4.98
CA GLU A 51 0.61 22.30 -5.51
C GLU A 51 0.71 22.49 -7.03
N ASN A 52 1.93 22.66 -7.54
CA ASN A 52 2.18 22.80 -8.97
C ASN A 52 1.91 21.49 -9.72
N VAL A 53 2.39 20.37 -9.17
CA VAL A 53 2.15 19.03 -9.75
C VAL A 53 0.66 18.73 -9.82
N VAL A 54 -0.10 18.99 -8.75
CA VAL A 54 -1.56 18.80 -8.70
C VAL A 54 -2.27 19.71 -9.71
N SER A 55 -1.89 20.98 -9.79
CA SER A 55 -2.45 21.93 -10.75
C SER A 55 -2.18 21.50 -12.20
N LEU A 56 -0.95 21.10 -12.51
CA LEU A 56 -0.57 20.61 -13.85
C LEU A 56 -1.30 19.31 -14.21
N ALA A 57 -1.43 18.39 -13.25
CA ALA A 57 -2.18 17.14 -13.42
C ALA A 57 -3.69 17.43 -13.63
N GLY A 58 -4.25 18.39 -12.90
CA GLY A 58 -5.63 18.85 -13.06
C GLY A 58 -5.94 19.40 -14.46
N ASN A 59 -4.98 20.08 -15.10
CA ASN A 59 -5.12 20.58 -16.46
C ASN A 59 -5.29 19.47 -17.51
N ILE A 60 -4.81 18.25 -17.23
CA ILE A 60 -4.99 17.06 -18.07
C ILE A 60 -6.10 16.13 -17.56
N GLY A 61 -6.90 16.61 -16.58
CA GLY A 61 -8.07 15.88 -16.06
C GLY A 61 -7.73 14.82 -15.00
N TYR A 62 -6.53 14.82 -14.44
CA TYR A 62 -6.14 13.91 -13.35
C TYR A 62 -6.41 14.54 -11.99
N ILE A 63 -7.21 13.87 -11.17
CA ILE A 63 -7.47 14.27 -9.78
C ILE A 63 -6.67 13.35 -8.87
N PRO A 64 -5.63 13.86 -8.17
CA PRO A 64 -4.86 13.07 -7.24
C PRO A 64 -5.74 12.57 -6.09
N ARG A 65 -5.43 11.36 -5.61
CA ARG A 65 -6.16 10.79 -4.50
C ARG A 65 -5.82 11.50 -3.19
N SER A 66 -6.88 11.83 -2.43
CA SER A 66 -6.77 12.30 -1.05
C SER A 66 -6.27 11.21 -0.10
N ARG A 67 -6.03 11.58 1.14
CA ARG A 67 -5.92 10.64 2.24
C ARG A 67 -7.21 9.82 2.34
N SER A 68 -7.12 8.53 2.65
CA SER A 68 -8.29 7.65 2.81
C SER A 68 -8.42 7.17 4.24
N ALA A 69 -9.63 7.19 4.76
CA ALA A 69 -9.95 6.69 6.09
C ALA A 69 -9.91 5.15 6.14
N SER A 70 -9.42 4.60 7.24
CA SER A 70 -9.60 3.18 7.52
C SER A 70 -11.07 2.87 7.68
N THR A 71 -11.56 1.87 6.95
CA THR A 71 -12.98 1.49 6.93
C THR A 71 -13.16 0.13 7.60
N ALA A 72 -14.03 0.07 8.59
CA ALA A 72 -14.48 -1.18 9.22
C ALA A 72 -15.95 -1.44 8.87
N GLN A 73 -16.35 -2.71 8.92
CA GLN A 73 -17.75 -3.08 8.77
C GLN A 73 -18.27 -3.71 10.05
N ILE A 74 -19.33 -3.12 10.59
CA ILE A 74 -19.91 -3.52 11.87
C ILE A 74 -21.40 -3.82 11.74
N SER A 75 -21.91 -4.64 12.65
CA SER A 75 -23.34 -4.91 12.83
C SER A 75 -23.69 -4.83 14.29
N PHE A 76 -24.87 -4.33 14.61
CA PHE A 76 -25.38 -4.27 15.98
C PHE A 76 -26.90 -4.17 16.01
N ASP A 77 -27.48 -4.63 17.12
CA ASP A 77 -28.92 -4.55 17.38
C ASP A 77 -29.17 -3.55 18.50
N VAL A 78 -30.24 -2.78 18.36
CA VAL A 78 -30.70 -1.82 19.38
C VAL A 78 -32.12 -2.18 19.78
N THR A 79 -32.32 -2.43 21.06
CA THR A 79 -33.64 -2.66 21.63
C THR A 79 -34.18 -1.34 22.18
N THR A 80 -35.40 -0.97 21.80
CA THR A 80 -36.06 0.24 22.27
C THR A 80 -37.42 -0.04 22.84
N THR A 81 -37.77 0.67 23.92
CA THR A 81 -39.14 0.68 24.49
C THR A 81 -40.01 1.76 23.87
N VAL A 82 -39.42 2.65 23.06
CA VAL A 82 -40.17 3.72 22.38
C VAL A 82 -40.90 3.11 21.18
N ASN A 83 -42.20 3.37 21.09
CA ASN A 83 -42.99 2.93 19.94
C ASN A 83 -42.70 3.82 18.71
N THR A 84 -41.78 3.38 17.89
CA THR A 84 -41.35 4.06 16.65
C THR A 84 -41.20 3.04 15.53
N PRO A 85 -41.63 3.35 14.29
CA PRO A 85 -41.47 2.44 13.16
C PRO A 85 -40.01 2.32 12.70
N THR A 86 -39.20 3.36 12.91
CA THR A 86 -37.80 3.38 12.49
C THR A 86 -36.91 4.02 13.56
N LEU A 87 -35.66 3.53 13.64
CA LEU A 87 -34.56 4.19 14.32
C LEU A 87 -33.52 4.67 13.30
N THR A 88 -33.04 5.88 13.50
CA THR A 88 -32.00 6.48 12.64
C THR A 88 -30.72 6.67 13.44
N LEU A 89 -29.65 6.03 13.00
CA LEU A 89 -28.28 6.31 13.45
C LEU A 89 -27.82 7.58 12.78
N LYS A 90 -27.53 8.61 13.56
CA LYS A 90 -27.13 9.93 13.06
C LYS A 90 -25.72 9.94 12.53
N ALA A 91 -25.49 10.74 11.47
CA ALA A 91 -24.16 11.06 10.99
C ALA A 91 -23.28 11.62 12.12
N GLY A 92 -22.05 11.17 12.18
CA GLY A 92 -21.11 11.50 13.25
C GLY A 92 -20.41 10.28 13.83
N ILE A 93 -19.91 10.39 15.04
CA ILE A 93 -19.21 9.29 15.72
C ILE A 93 -20.20 8.16 16.01
N VAL A 94 -19.82 6.94 15.65
CA VAL A 94 -20.62 5.72 15.89
C VAL A 94 -19.99 4.79 16.91
N CYS A 95 -18.68 4.63 16.83
CA CYS A 95 -17.96 3.73 17.73
C CYS A 95 -16.50 4.15 17.92
N VAL A 96 -15.89 3.57 18.95
CA VAL A 96 -14.46 3.67 19.22
C VAL A 96 -13.86 2.28 19.12
N GLY A 97 -12.79 2.14 18.34
CA GLY A 97 -12.07 0.88 18.14
C GLY A 97 -10.63 0.97 18.57
N SER A 98 -9.98 -0.16 18.83
CA SER A 98 -8.59 -0.23 19.22
C SER A 98 -7.74 -0.95 18.17
N ALA A 99 -6.57 -0.39 17.85
CA ALA A 99 -5.53 -0.98 17.02
C ALA A 99 -4.16 -0.57 17.56
N ASN A 100 -3.18 -1.48 17.59
CA ASN A 100 -1.80 -1.19 17.96
C ASN A 100 -1.67 -0.40 19.28
N ASP A 101 -2.39 -0.81 20.34
CA ASP A 101 -2.44 -0.18 21.66
C ASP A 101 -2.95 1.28 21.66
N SER A 102 -3.52 1.75 20.57
CA SER A 102 -4.15 3.06 20.43
C SER A 102 -5.64 2.93 20.16
N THR A 103 -6.41 3.95 20.58
CA THR A 103 -7.86 4.02 20.35
C THR A 103 -8.17 5.03 19.26
N TYR A 104 -9.06 4.65 18.35
CA TYR A 104 -9.48 5.46 17.21
C TYR A 104 -10.99 5.61 17.21
N THR A 105 -11.46 6.79 16.84
CA THR A 105 -12.88 7.07 16.62
C THR A 105 -13.27 6.69 15.21
N PHE A 106 -14.48 6.11 15.08
CA PHE A 106 -15.06 5.76 13.80
C PHE A 106 -16.42 6.45 13.64
N ALA A 107 -16.64 7.02 12.47
CA ALA A 107 -17.79 7.85 12.16
C ALA A 107 -18.47 7.42 10.86
N ILE A 108 -19.72 7.87 10.66
CA ILE A 108 -20.44 7.77 9.38
C ILE A 108 -20.70 9.17 8.83
N PRO A 109 -20.60 9.38 7.50
CA PRO A 109 -20.81 10.69 6.90
C PRO A 109 -22.29 11.04 6.69
N GLU A 110 -23.20 10.08 6.79
CA GLU A 110 -24.64 10.24 6.56
C GLU A 110 -25.49 9.41 7.52
N ASP A 111 -26.76 9.81 7.69
CA ASP A 111 -27.71 9.12 8.55
C ASP A 111 -28.08 7.74 7.97
N VAL A 112 -28.13 6.72 8.83
CA VAL A 112 -28.54 5.36 8.47
C VAL A 112 -29.79 4.98 9.25
N SER A 113 -30.87 4.59 8.56
CA SER A 113 -32.14 4.20 9.20
C SER A 113 -32.39 2.71 9.13
N ALA A 114 -32.90 2.13 10.23
CA ALA A 114 -33.31 0.74 10.32
C ALA A 114 -34.77 0.66 10.81
N ASN A 115 -35.52 -0.32 10.28
CA ASN A 115 -36.88 -0.58 10.73
C ASN A 115 -36.89 -1.26 12.10
N VAL A 116 -37.82 -0.89 12.95
CA VAL A 116 -38.03 -1.52 14.25
C VAL A 116 -39.03 -2.67 14.11
N VAL A 117 -38.58 -3.89 14.40
CA VAL A 117 -39.40 -5.11 14.39
C VAL A 117 -39.36 -5.72 15.79
N ASN A 118 -40.55 -5.93 16.40
CA ASN A 118 -40.67 -6.45 17.77
C ASN A 118 -39.83 -5.67 18.82
N GLY A 119 -39.73 -4.36 18.67
CA GLY A 119 -38.96 -3.50 19.59
C GLY A 119 -37.45 -3.48 19.36
N THR A 120 -36.96 -4.17 18.34
CA THR A 120 -35.52 -4.20 17.99
C THR A 120 -35.27 -3.64 16.60
N ALA A 121 -34.27 -2.77 16.46
CA ALA A 121 -33.74 -2.31 15.19
C ALA A 121 -32.38 -2.94 14.94
N SER A 122 -32.20 -3.57 13.78
CA SER A 122 -30.95 -4.23 13.38
C SER A 122 -30.21 -3.39 12.34
N PHE A 123 -29.01 -2.96 12.69
CA PHE A 123 -28.08 -2.26 11.81
C PHE A 123 -27.03 -3.26 11.31
N ASN A 124 -27.17 -3.70 10.07
CA ASN A 124 -26.32 -4.74 9.49
C ASN A 124 -25.34 -4.16 8.47
N ASN A 125 -24.08 -4.62 8.55
CA ASN A 125 -23.03 -4.30 7.57
C ASN A 125 -22.80 -2.78 7.38
N ILE A 126 -22.84 -2.02 8.47
CA ILE A 126 -22.59 -0.58 8.42
C ILE A 126 -21.10 -0.33 8.24
N ASN A 127 -20.75 0.42 7.20
CA ASN A 127 -19.39 0.89 6.99
C ASN A 127 -19.13 2.11 7.86
N VAL A 128 -18.13 2.01 8.73
CA VAL A 128 -17.67 3.09 9.60
C VAL A 128 -16.24 3.48 9.21
N PHE A 129 -15.98 4.77 9.17
CA PHE A 129 -14.74 5.37 8.70
C PHE A 129 -13.97 5.94 9.89
N GLN A 130 -12.68 5.62 9.97
CA GLN A 130 -11.83 6.17 11.01
C GLN A 130 -11.62 7.67 10.83
N GLY A 131 -11.81 8.43 11.90
CA GLY A 131 -11.55 9.85 11.90
C GLY A 131 -12.60 10.66 12.65
N ILE A 132 -12.46 11.98 12.53
CA ILE A 132 -13.33 12.97 13.15
C ILE A 132 -14.31 13.49 12.13
N PHE A 133 -15.60 13.32 12.40
CA PHE A 133 -16.67 13.89 11.59
C PHE A 133 -16.78 15.40 11.82
N LEU A 134 -16.76 16.16 10.75
CA LEU A 134 -16.91 17.62 10.77
C LEU A 134 -17.99 18.08 9.78
N THR A 135 -18.66 19.15 10.15
CA THR A 135 -19.63 19.86 9.30
C THR A 135 -19.16 21.29 9.09
N LYS A 136 -19.09 21.71 7.83
CA LYS A 136 -18.81 23.10 7.45
C LYS A 136 -20.00 23.67 6.67
N GLN A 137 -20.41 24.88 7.04
CA GLN A 137 -21.46 25.57 6.34
C GLN A 137 -20.92 26.82 5.63
N PHE A 138 -21.34 27.02 4.39
CA PHE A 138 -21.07 28.20 3.59
C PHE A 138 -22.39 28.84 3.19
N LEU A 139 -22.38 30.15 3.07
CA LEU A 139 -23.50 30.92 2.48
C LEU A 139 -23.08 31.38 1.09
N TYR A 140 -23.84 31.01 0.07
CA TYR A 140 -23.65 31.51 -1.27
C TYR A 140 -24.21 32.94 -1.41
N ASP A 141 -23.35 33.90 -1.75
CA ASP A 141 -23.70 35.33 -1.87
C ASP A 141 -23.89 35.80 -3.29
N GLY A 142 -23.72 34.90 -4.29
CA GLY A 142 -23.85 35.20 -5.71
C GLY A 142 -22.64 35.87 -6.35
N SER A 143 -21.55 36.08 -5.62
CA SER A 143 -20.33 36.64 -6.20
C SER A 143 -19.61 35.60 -7.08
N LEU A 144 -18.97 36.07 -8.18
CA LEU A 144 -18.25 35.20 -9.12
C LEU A 144 -16.94 34.67 -8.56
N ASP A 145 -16.37 35.36 -7.57
CA ASP A 145 -15.06 35.03 -6.99
C ASP A 145 -15.14 34.25 -5.66
N GLN A 146 -16.36 33.83 -5.27
CA GLN A 146 -16.57 33.10 -4.04
C GLN A 146 -15.97 31.69 -4.11
N ARG A 147 -15.09 31.38 -3.18
CA ARG A 147 -14.43 30.07 -3.07
C ARG A 147 -14.91 29.30 -1.85
N PHE A 148 -15.19 28.02 -2.05
CA PHE A 148 -15.68 27.12 -0.99
C PHE A 148 -14.56 26.15 -0.57
N VAL A 149 -13.64 26.64 0.27
CA VAL A 149 -12.46 25.89 0.71
C VAL A 149 -12.72 25.25 2.07
N LEU A 150 -12.51 23.95 2.17
CA LEU A 150 -12.44 23.20 3.41
C LEU A 150 -11.06 23.40 4.02
N ASN A 151 -11.00 24.14 5.15
CA ASN A 151 -9.73 24.57 5.76
C ASN A 151 -9.00 23.49 6.56
N ASN A 152 -9.45 22.24 6.51
CA ASN A 152 -8.78 21.12 7.15
C ASN A 152 -7.90 20.39 6.14
N SER A 153 -6.69 20.02 6.54
CA SER A 153 -5.86 19.02 5.89
C SER A 153 -6.33 17.61 6.30
N PHE A 154 -5.84 16.58 5.61
CA PHE A 154 -6.13 15.17 5.93
C PHE A 154 -7.59 14.74 5.76
N ILE A 155 -8.33 15.41 4.88
CA ILE A 155 -9.71 15.06 4.55
C ILE A 155 -9.71 13.81 3.65
N ASP A 156 -10.60 12.87 3.96
CA ASP A 156 -10.97 11.83 3.01
C ASP A 156 -12.08 12.33 2.09
N THR A 157 -11.72 12.63 0.84
CA THR A 157 -12.66 13.19 -0.15
C THR A 157 -13.80 12.24 -0.51
N SER A 158 -13.63 10.94 -0.31
CA SER A 158 -14.69 9.93 -0.56
C SER A 158 -15.84 10.02 0.46
N THR A 159 -15.60 10.63 1.61
CA THR A 159 -16.58 10.81 2.68
C THR A 159 -17.34 12.13 2.59
N ILE A 160 -16.98 12.99 1.64
CA ILE A 160 -17.60 14.31 1.50
C ILE A 160 -19.04 14.15 1.01
N LYS A 161 -19.96 14.73 1.79
CA LYS A 161 -21.39 14.86 1.46
C LYS A 161 -21.77 16.32 1.45
N VAL A 162 -22.39 16.77 0.37
CA VAL A 162 -22.78 18.17 0.17
C VAL A 162 -24.29 18.29 0.06
N TYR A 163 -24.86 19.16 0.87
CA TYR A 163 -26.30 19.46 0.87
C TYR A 163 -26.50 20.96 0.65
N ILE A 164 -27.39 21.30 -0.24
CA ILE A 164 -27.75 22.71 -0.53
C ILE A 164 -29.20 22.92 -0.16
N GLY A 165 -29.48 23.91 0.69
CA GLY A 165 -30.80 24.15 1.21
C GLY A 165 -31.01 25.58 1.69
N LYS A 166 -32.15 25.80 2.36
CA LYS A 166 -32.43 27.02 3.11
C LYS A 166 -31.86 26.89 4.53
N GLU A 167 -31.72 27.99 5.21
CA GLU A 167 -31.28 28.04 6.59
C GLU A 167 -32.08 27.06 7.46
N ASN A 168 -31.39 26.27 8.28
CA ASN A 168 -31.97 25.27 9.19
C ASN A 168 -32.84 24.18 8.52
N THR A 169 -32.66 23.91 7.23
CA THR A 169 -33.32 22.80 6.56
C THR A 169 -32.30 21.75 6.11
N ARG A 170 -32.73 20.46 6.11
CA ARG A 170 -31.96 19.43 5.41
C ARG A 170 -32.03 19.76 3.91
N GLY A 171 -30.88 20.16 3.37
CA GLY A 171 -30.78 20.53 1.97
C GLY A 171 -30.94 19.35 1.01
N ILE A 172 -30.91 19.62 -0.26
CA ILE A 172 -30.89 18.62 -1.32
C ILE A 172 -29.46 18.16 -1.51
N GLU A 173 -29.24 16.86 -1.60
CA GLU A 173 -27.92 16.27 -1.79
C GLU A 173 -27.39 16.57 -3.20
N TYR A 174 -26.13 16.98 -3.28
CA TYR A 174 -25.35 17.14 -4.49
C TYR A 174 -24.31 16.02 -4.56
N SER A 175 -24.17 15.39 -5.73
CA SER A 175 -23.26 14.27 -5.94
C SER A 175 -21.89 14.72 -6.43
N LEU A 176 -20.84 14.07 -5.95
CA LEU A 176 -19.49 14.27 -6.48
C LEU A 176 -19.42 13.77 -7.92
N SER A 177 -18.92 14.59 -8.82
CA SER A 177 -18.64 14.20 -10.21
C SER A 177 -17.14 14.20 -10.46
N GLU A 178 -16.65 13.07 -10.96
CA GLU A 178 -15.23 12.88 -11.32
C GLU A 178 -14.97 13.15 -12.81
N ASN A 179 -16.02 13.24 -13.62
CA ASN A 179 -15.92 13.48 -15.06
C ASN A 179 -17.03 14.42 -15.55
N ILE A 180 -16.91 14.90 -16.78
CA ILE A 180 -17.83 15.87 -17.39
C ILE A 180 -18.86 15.17 -18.29
N PHE A 181 -18.78 13.86 -18.46
CA PHE A 181 -19.68 13.12 -19.34
C PHE A 181 -21.05 12.91 -18.68
N ASP A 182 -22.11 12.98 -19.47
CA ASP A 182 -23.51 12.80 -19.04
C ASP A 182 -24.01 13.82 -18.00
N ILE A 183 -23.38 15.01 -17.94
CA ILE A 183 -23.82 16.12 -17.09
C ILE A 183 -24.66 17.10 -17.91
N ASP A 184 -25.87 17.37 -17.46
CA ASP A 184 -26.73 18.41 -17.99
C ASP A 184 -26.78 19.64 -17.07
N LYS A 185 -27.45 20.70 -17.54
CA LYS A 185 -27.62 21.94 -16.79
C LYS A 185 -28.42 21.82 -15.49
N ASN A 186 -29.13 20.70 -15.27
CA ASN A 186 -29.97 20.47 -14.09
C ASN A 186 -29.30 19.49 -13.11
N SER A 187 -28.16 18.89 -13.49
CA SER A 187 -27.44 17.93 -12.69
C SER A 187 -26.91 18.56 -11.40
N ARG A 188 -27.37 18.06 -10.25
CA ARG A 188 -26.94 18.51 -8.93
C ARG A 188 -25.62 17.86 -8.57
N ILE A 189 -24.54 18.47 -9.01
CA ILE A 189 -23.18 17.95 -8.86
C ILE A 189 -22.22 18.99 -8.31
N PHE A 190 -21.15 18.53 -7.76
CA PHE A 190 -19.98 19.33 -7.40
C PHE A 190 -18.69 18.61 -7.82
N PHE A 191 -17.63 19.40 -7.96
CA PHE A 191 -16.27 18.93 -8.24
C PHE A 191 -15.39 19.28 -7.05
N ILE A 192 -14.32 18.49 -6.84
CA ILE A 192 -13.32 18.72 -5.80
C ILE A 192 -11.97 18.95 -6.46
N ASN A 193 -11.29 20.01 -6.05
CA ASN A 193 -9.91 20.29 -6.43
C ASN A 193 -9.05 20.39 -5.18
N GLU A 194 -7.90 19.74 -5.18
CA GLU A 194 -6.88 19.95 -4.17
C GLU A 194 -6.26 21.34 -4.37
N VAL A 195 -6.14 22.10 -3.30
CA VAL A 195 -5.48 23.41 -3.26
C VAL A 195 -4.31 23.38 -2.29
N GLN A 196 -3.73 24.52 -2.01
CA GLN A 196 -2.56 24.65 -1.14
C GLN A 196 -2.77 23.98 0.24
N ASP A 197 -1.70 23.40 0.81
CA ASP A 197 -1.66 22.76 2.13
C ASP A 197 -2.57 21.52 2.24
N GLU A 198 -2.73 20.73 1.18
CA GLU A 198 -3.60 19.54 1.15
C GLU A 198 -5.07 19.84 1.52
N LYS A 199 -5.54 21.06 1.27
CA LYS A 199 -6.93 21.46 1.45
C LYS A 199 -7.72 21.24 0.16
N TYR A 200 -9.03 21.24 0.29
CA TYR A 200 -9.92 20.95 -0.84
C TYR A 200 -10.90 22.09 -1.07
N GLU A 201 -11.02 22.49 -2.34
CA GLU A 201 -11.99 23.46 -2.83
C GLU A 201 -13.14 22.74 -3.53
N LEU A 202 -14.36 23.08 -3.16
CA LEU A 202 -15.56 22.60 -3.83
C LEU A 202 -15.93 23.59 -4.95
N ARG A 203 -16.23 23.05 -6.13
CA ARG A 203 -16.73 23.82 -7.27
C ARG A 203 -18.07 23.27 -7.70
N PHE A 204 -18.98 24.17 -8.00
CA PHE A 204 -20.33 23.83 -8.40
C PHE A 204 -20.57 24.17 -9.89
N GLY A 205 -21.67 23.67 -10.43
CA GLY A 205 -22.04 23.93 -11.82
C GLY A 205 -22.27 25.42 -12.13
N ASP A 206 -22.06 25.78 -13.38
CA ASP A 206 -22.21 27.12 -13.93
C ASP A 206 -23.57 27.37 -14.65
N GLY A 207 -24.42 26.33 -14.71
CA GLY A 207 -25.68 26.32 -15.45
C GLY A 207 -25.58 25.79 -16.88
N ILE A 208 -24.35 25.41 -17.31
CA ILE A 208 -24.07 24.67 -18.55
C ILE A 208 -23.65 23.26 -18.20
N ILE A 209 -22.62 23.14 -17.35
CA ILE A 209 -22.11 21.90 -16.80
C ILE A 209 -22.53 21.82 -15.33
N GLY A 210 -23.66 21.17 -15.08
CA GLY A 210 -24.24 21.09 -13.75
C GLY A 210 -25.05 22.33 -13.35
N LYS A 211 -25.88 22.16 -12.33
CA LYS A 211 -26.80 23.18 -11.85
C LYS A 211 -26.06 24.33 -11.16
N LYS A 212 -26.40 25.56 -11.53
CA LYS A 212 -25.86 26.76 -10.89
C LYS A 212 -26.47 26.98 -9.51
N LEU A 213 -25.64 27.40 -8.56
CA LEU A 213 -26.09 27.73 -7.20
C LEU A 213 -27.11 28.85 -7.18
N GLY A 214 -28.10 28.74 -6.27
CA GLY A 214 -29.12 29.78 -6.07
C GLY A 214 -30.26 29.79 -7.10
N GLU A 215 -30.25 28.88 -8.07
CA GLU A 215 -31.38 28.74 -9.03
C GLU A 215 -32.45 27.77 -8.51
N ASP A 216 -33.70 27.98 -8.96
CA ASP A 216 -34.88 27.13 -8.71
C ASP A 216 -35.22 26.85 -7.25
N GLY A 217 -34.85 27.74 -6.32
CA GLY A 217 -35.26 27.65 -4.92
C GLY A 217 -34.56 26.56 -4.09
N ASP A 218 -33.49 25.97 -4.59
CA ASP A 218 -32.68 24.96 -3.84
C ASP A 218 -32.05 25.55 -2.56
N GLY A 219 -31.95 26.89 -2.47
CA GLY A 219 -31.40 27.61 -1.33
C GLY A 219 -29.96 28.08 -1.56
N THR A 220 -29.43 28.77 -0.57
CA THR A 220 -28.08 29.39 -0.62
C THR A 220 -27.14 28.88 0.48
N TYR A 221 -27.61 28.03 1.38
CA TYR A 221 -26.80 27.43 2.43
C TYR A 221 -26.22 26.10 1.95
N ILE A 222 -24.90 26.04 1.87
CA ILE A 222 -24.14 24.86 1.46
C ILE A 222 -23.60 24.21 2.72
N THR A 223 -24.12 23.04 3.08
CA THR A 223 -23.68 22.25 4.22
C THR A 223 -22.82 21.10 3.74
N VAL A 224 -21.60 21.01 4.21
CA VAL A 224 -20.61 20.00 3.81
C VAL A 224 -20.25 19.17 5.03
N ASN A 225 -20.51 17.88 4.95
CA ASN A 225 -20.09 16.88 5.92
C ASN A 225 -18.87 16.14 5.39
N TYR A 226 -17.87 15.93 6.21
CA TYR A 226 -16.64 15.23 5.83
C TYR A 226 -15.92 14.64 7.04
N ILE A 227 -15.01 13.71 6.79
CA ILE A 227 -14.19 13.07 7.81
C ILE A 227 -12.73 13.47 7.62
N VAL A 228 -12.11 13.91 8.72
CA VAL A 228 -10.66 14.12 8.82
C VAL A 228 -10.06 12.87 9.44
N THR A 229 -9.09 12.24 8.77
CA THR A 229 -8.60 10.91 9.11
C THR A 229 -7.09 10.88 9.37
N ASP A 230 -6.66 9.94 10.22
CA ASP A 230 -5.24 9.63 10.45
C ASP A 230 -4.67 8.66 9.38
N GLY A 231 -5.47 8.34 8.35
CA GLY A 231 -5.06 7.50 7.23
C GLY A 231 -4.86 6.03 7.64
N ARG A 232 -3.63 5.52 7.47
CA ARG A 232 -3.32 4.11 7.71
C ARG A 232 -3.29 3.70 9.18
N ASP A 233 -3.13 4.64 10.09
CA ASP A 233 -2.90 4.35 11.52
C ASP A 233 -4.09 3.64 12.18
N GLY A 234 -5.29 3.91 11.70
CA GLY A 234 -6.50 3.21 12.13
C GLY A 234 -6.71 1.80 11.55
N ASN A 235 -5.81 1.28 10.71
CA ASN A 235 -5.94 -0.06 10.15
C ASN A 235 -5.73 -1.14 11.21
N GLY A 236 -6.55 -2.21 11.16
CA GLY A 236 -6.48 -3.33 12.08
C GLY A 236 -7.38 -3.21 13.30
N ALA A 237 -8.11 -2.11 13.49
CA ALA A 237 -9.06 -2.00 14.59
C ALA A 237 -10.17 -3.06 14.46
N SER A 238 -10.40 -3.79 15.54
CA SER A 238 -11.33 -4.95 15.55
C SER A 238 -12.30 -4.97 16.72
N ASN A 239 -11.96 -4.33 17.82
CA ASN A 239 -12.79 -4.31 19.02
C ASN A 239 -13.47 -2.94 19.12
N PHE A 240 -14.77 -2.89 18.84
CA PHE A 240 -15.53 -1.66 18.81
C PHE A 240 -16.47 -1.54 20.00
N SER A 241 -16.52 -0.36 20.61
CA SER A 241 -17.52 0.03 21.59
C SER A 241 -18.42 1.11 21.00
N PHE A 242 -19.74 0.97 21.20
CA PHE A 242 -20.73 1.88 20.64
C PHE A 242 -20.73 3.24 21.37
N SER A 243 -20.77 4.31 20.60
CA SER A 243 -20.92 5.69 21.09
C SER A 243 -21.79 6.56 20.18
N GLY A 244 -22.58 5.93 19.30
CA GLY A 244 -23.41 6.62 18.33
C GLY A 244 -24.67 7.25 18.92
N THR A 245 -25.25 8.21 18.20
CA THR A 245 -26.52 8.86 18.53
C THR A 245 -27.64 8.27 17.70
N LEU A 246 -28.71 7.85 18.37
CA LEU A 246 -29.90 7.28 17.74
C LEU A 246 -31.10 8.20 17.93
N GLU A 247 -31.87 8.38 16.87
CA GLU A 247 -33.11 9.13 16.87
C GLU A 247 -34.30 8.27 16.43
N SER A 248 -35.46 8.50 17.06
CA SER A 248 -36.73 7.95 16.59
C SER A 248 -37.27 8.73 15.38
N ALA A 249 -38.30 8.21 14.71
CA ALA A 249 -39.01 8.89 13.63
C ALA A 249 -39.56 10.28 14.04
N ASN A 250 -39.77 10.52 15.33
CA ASN A 250 -40.24 11.78 15.89
C ASN A 250 -39.10 12.67 16.43
N THR A 251 -37.87 12.45 15.98
CA THR A 251 -36.68 13.21 16.40
C THR A 251 -36.34 13.13 17.91
N GLN A 252 -36.87 12.14 18.62
CA GLN A 252 -36.52 11.87 20.00
C GLN A 252 -35.19 11.09 20.06
N ILE A 253 -34.22 11.58 20.83
CA ILE A 253 -32.98 10.86 21.09
C ILE A 253 -33.30 9.61 21.93
N ILE A 254 -32.81 8.47 21.49
CA ILE A 254 -33.00 7.17 22.13
C ILE A 254 -31.72 6.81 22.86
N ASP A 255 -31.86 6.45 24.14
CA ASP A 255 -30.77 5.80 24.88
C ASP A 255 -30.67 4.34 24.43
N PRO A 256 -29.59 3.93 23.79
CA PRO A 256 -29.44 2.57 23.28
C PRO A 256 -29.16 1.54 24.39
N GLY A 257 -28.91 1.97 25.63
CA GLY A 257 -28.41 1.08 26.69
C GLY A 257 -27.08 0.44 26.32
N THR A 258 -26.90 -0.83 26.64
CA THR A 258 -25.69 -1.59 26.27
C THR A 258 -25.86 -2.19 24.89
N VAL A 259 -25.13 -1.65 23.92
CA VAL A 259 -25.08 -2.17 22.54
C VAL A 259 -23.83 -3.03 22.35
N THR A 260 -24.01 -4.27 21.94
CA THR A 260 -22.90 -5.15 21.56
C THR A 260 -22.67 -5.05 20.06
N ILE A 261 -21.46 -4.63 19.67
CA ILE A 261 -21.06 -4.55 18.26
C ILE A 261 -20.44 -5.87 17.84
N THR A 262 -20.90 -6.41 16.73
CA THR A 262 -20.26 -7.51 16.00
C THR A 262 -19.40 -6.93 14.90
N THR A 263 -18.11 -7.23 14.92
CA THR A 263 -17.16 -6.81 13.88
C THR A 263 -17.24 -7.81 12.73
N ASN A 264 -17.84 -7.41 11.61
CA ASN A 264 -17.90 -8.21 10.39
C ASN A 264 -16.57 -8.17 9.64
N GLN A 265 -15.93 -7.00 9.63
CA GLN A 265 -14.61 -6.78 9.06
C GLN A 265 -13.83 -5.76 9.89
N SER A 266 -12.62 -6.13 10.27
CA SER A 266 -11.68 -5.21 10.91
C SER A 266 -11.36 -4.03 9.99
N SER A 267 -10.95 -2.90 10.54
CA SER A 267 -10.64 -1.73 9.75
C SER A 267 -9.47 -1.94 8.80
N ILE A 268 -9.68 -1.60 7.53
CA ILE A 268 -8.70 -1.70 6.44
C ILE A 268 -8.84 -0.50 5.50
N ASN A 269 -7.97 -0.41 4.51
CA ASN A 269 -8.00 0.56 3.41
C ASN A 269 -7.64 2.01 3.79
N GLY A 270 -7.24 2.28 5.04
CA GLY A 270 -6.67 3.57 5.40
C GLY A 270 -5.35 3.81 4.66
N GLY A 271 -5.14 5.01 4.15
CA GLY A 271 -3.97 5.32 3.33
C GLY A 271 -3.60 6.79 3.34
N GLU A 272 -2.34 7.06 3.00
CA GLU A 272 -1.82 8.41 2.85
C GLU A 272 -2.25 9.05 1.52
N ILE A 273 -2.11 10.36 1.44
CA ILE A 273 -2.31 11.12 0.20
C ILE A 273 -1.40 10.58 -0.91
N GLU A 274 -1.84 10.68 -2.15
CA GLU A 274 -1.06 10.20 -3.28
C GLU A 274 0.29 10.92 -3.40
N PRO A 275 1.43 10.20 -3.43
CA PRO A 275 2.75 10.81 -3.57
C PRO A 275 2.92 11.53 -4.92
N ILE A 276 3.73 12.58 -4.95
CA ILE A 276 4.04 13.37 -6.16
C ILE A 276 4.51 12.49 -7.31
N ASP A 277 5.42 11.55 -7.05
CA ASP A 277 5.94 10.64 -8.08
C ASP A 277 4.86 9.74 -8.69
N SER A 278 3.88 9.35 -7.88
CA SER A 278 2.71 8.61 -8.36
C SER A 278 1.87 9.48 -9.30
N VAL A 279 1.57 10.72 -8.92
CA VAL A 279 0.82 11.67 -9.75
C VAL A 279 1.53 11.89 -11.09
N LYS A 280 2.83 12.18 -11.09
CA LYS A 280 3.65 12.34 -12.29
C LYS A 280 3.61 11.10 -13.20
N TYR A 281 3.60 9.92 -12.60
CA TYR A 281 3.58 8.67 -13.35
C TYR A 281 2.22 8.37 -13.97
N TYR A 282 1.13 8.55 -13.23
CA TYR A 282 -0.21 8.11 -13.66
C TYR A 282 -0.98 9.16 -14.44
N ALA A 283 -0.82 10.45 -14.16
CA ALA A 283 -1.59 11.50 -14.82
C ALA A 283 -1.44 11.50 -16.37
N PRO A 284 -0.22 11.44 -16.96
CA PRO A 284 -0.07 11.36 -18.41
C PRO A 284 -0.63 10.05 -18.99
N ARG A 285 -0.57 8.95 -18.24
CA ARG A 285 -1.06 7.63 -18.69
C ARG A 285 -2.57 7.59 -18.75
N LEU A 286 -3.26 8.11 -17.74
CA LEU A 286 -4.71 8.22 -17.74
C LEU A 286 -5.19 9.11 -18.88
N TYR A 287 -4.54 10.24 -19.11
CA TYR A 287 -4.82 11.12 -20.25
C TYR A 287 -4.62 10.39 -21.58
N SER A 288 -3.53 9.64 -21.75
CA SER A 288 -3.23 8.89 -22.97
C SER A 288 -4.26 7.77 -23.24
N SER A 289 -4.77 7.12 -22.18
CA SER A 289 -5.78 6.06 -22.29
C SER A 289 -7.15 6.57 -22.76
N GLN A 290 -7.42 7.88 -22.65
CA GLN A 290 -8.72 8.49 -22.92
C GLN A 290 -9.87 7.74 -22.24
N TYR A 291 -9.66 7.27 -21.03
CA TYR A 291 -10.60 6.45 -20.25
C TYR A 291 -11.03 5.14 -20.94
N ARG A 292 -10.15 4.56 -21.78
CA ARG A 292 -10.37 3.26 -22.44
C ARG A 292 -9.26 2.29 -22.09
N ALA A 293 -9.63 1.12 -21.59
CA ALA A 293 -8.70 0.03 -21.29
C ALA A 293 -8.46 -0.83 -22.53
N VAL A 294 -7.42 -0.54 -23.29
CA VAL A 294 -7.02 -1.27 -24.51
C VAL A 294 -5.68 -1.97 -24.32
N THR A 295 -4.68 -1.26 -23.80
CA THR A 295 -3.36 -1.80 -23.52
C THR A 295 -3.21 -2.17 -22.05
N ALA A 296 -2.23 -3.03 -21.72
CA ALA A 296 -1.93 -3.38 -20.33
C ALA A 296 -1.72 -2.14 -19.45
N ARG A 297 -1.08 -1.10 -19.97
CA ARG A 297 -0.83 0.16 -19.24
C ARG A 297 -2.10 0.97 -18.98
N ASP A 298 -3.08 0.90 -19.90
CA ASP A 298 -4.37 1.59 -19.71
C ASP A 298 -5.14 0.90 -18.57
N TYR A 299 -5.16 -0.44 -18.55
CA TYR A 299 -5.75 -1.21 -17.46
C TYR A 299 -5.11 -0.85 -16.10
N GLU A 300 -3.76 -0.78 -16.04
CA GLU A 300 -3.05 -0.40 -14.81
C GLU A 300 -3.46 0.98 -14.29
N ALA A 301 -3.55 1.98 -15.18
CA ALA A 301 -3.96 3.34 -14.82
C ALA A 301 -5.42 3.40 -14.35
N ILE A 302 -6.33 2.76 -15.09
CA ILE A 302 -7.76 2.76 -14.80
C ILE A 302 -8.07 1.98 -13.51
N ILE A 303 -7.43 0.82 -13.29
CA ILE A 303 -7.64 0.02 -12.07
C ILE A 303 -7.24 0.81 -10.83
N LYS A 304 -6.14 1.57 -10.89
CA LYS A 304 -5.71 2.40 -9.77
C LYS A 304 -6.71 3.53 -9.45
N THR A 305 -7.39 4.04 -10.46
CA THR A 305 -8.48 5.02 -10.28
C THR A 305 -9.72 4.35 -9.69
N ILE A 306 -10.10 3.16 -10.17
CA ILE A 306 -11.28 2.41 -9.69
C ILE A 306 -11.10 1.90 -8.26
N TYR A 307 -9.89 1.41 -7.94
CA TYR A 307 -9.55 0.83 -6.64
C TYR A 307 -8.31 1.53 -6.05
N PRO A 308 -8.50 2.65 -5.34
CA PRO A 308 -7.41 3.48 -4.83
C PRO A 308 -6.48 2.79 -3.83
N ASN A 309 -6.94 1.72 -3.16
CA ASN A 309 -6.12 0.90 -2.27
C ASN A 309 -5.10 0.03 -3.03
N THR A 310 -4.84 0.31 -4.28
CA THR A 310 -3.87 -0.39 -5.11
C THR A 310 -2.47 0.18 -4.91
N GLU A 311 -1.53 -0.66 -4.51
CA GLU A 311 -0.10 -0.35 -4.48
C GLU A 311 0.51 -0.55 -5.87
N SER A 312 0.30 -1.72 -6.46
CA SER A 312 0.80 -2.08 -7.78
C SER A 312 -0.19 -2.99 -8.52
N VAL A 313 -0.21 -2.90 -9.84
CA VAL A 313 -1.02 -3.75 -10.72
C VAL A 313 -0.12 -4.39 -11.75
N SER A 314 -0.35 -5.64 -12.07
CA SER A 314 0.18 -6.30 -13.25
C SER A 314 -0.95 -6.73 -14.15
N VAL A 315 -0.82 -6.44 -15.43
CA VAL A 315 -1.78 -6.81 -16.46
C VAL A 315 -1.07 -7.59 -17.57
N VAL A 316 -1.55 -8.79 -17.83
CA VAL A 316 -0.98 -9.69 -18.85
C VAL A 316 -2.08 -10.08 -19.82
N GLY A 317 -1.83 -9.92 -21.12
CA GLY A 317 -2.74 -10.41 -22.17
C GLY A 317 -2.76 -11.93 -22.19
N GLY A 318 -3.91 -12.51 -22.52
CA GLY A 318 -4.09 -13.96 -22.52
C GLY A 318 -3.22 -14.70 -23.55
N GLU A 319 -2.73 -14.01 -24.57
CA GLU A 319 -1.76 -14.57 -25.52
C GLU A 319 -0.38 -14.85 -24.90
N GLN A 320 -0.06 -14.18 -23.77
CA GLN A 320 1.20 -14.35 -23.05
C GLN A 320 1.11 -15.36 -21.90
N MET A 321 -0.07 -15.97 -21.71
CA MET A 321 -0.28 -17.01 -20.70
C MET A 321 0.20 -18.38 -21.22
N ASP A 322 0.51 -19.26 -20.29
CA ASP A 322 0.77 -20.67 -20.58
C ASP A 322 -0.25 -21.54 -19.81
N PRO A 323 -1.18 -22.25 -20.49
CA PRO A 323 -1.47 -22.19 -21.93
C PRO A 323 -2.15 -20.87 -22.35
N PRO A 324 -1.97 -20.40 -23.61
CA PRO A 324 -2.57 -19.15 -24.08
C PRO A 324 -4.10 -19.14 -24.01
N GLN A 325 -4.67 -18.05 -23.49
CA GLN A 325 -6.11 -17.81 -23.37
C GLN A 325 -6.51 -16.54 -24.13
N PHE A 326 -6.74 -16.67 -25.43
CA PHE A 326 -7.11 -15.53 -26.28
C PHE A 326 -8.42 -14.89 -25.83
N GLY A 327 -8.54 -13.55 -25.98
CA GLY A 327 -9.70 -12.78 -25.55
C GLY A 327 -9.82 -12.60 -24.03
N THR A 328 -8.77 -12.95 -23.28
CA THR A 328 -8.73 -12.78 -21.82
C THR A 328 -7.61 -11.84 -21.43
N VAL A 329 -7.84 -11.02 -20.41
CA VAL A 329 -6.83 -10.21 -19.75
C VAL A 329 -6.75 -10.65 -18.29
N GLN A 330 -5.56 -11.06 -17.87
CA GLN A 330 -5.28 -11.41 -16.49
C GLN A 330 -4.75 -10.20 -15.73
N ILE A 331 -5.34 -9.93 -14.59
CA ILE A 331 -5.05 -8.78 -13.74
C ILE A 331 -4.63 -9.31 -12.37
N SER A 332 -3.48 -8.89 -11.88
CA SER A 332 -3.02 -9.17 -10.51
C SER A 332 -2.83 -7.86 -9.78
N ILE A 333 -3.47 -7.70 -8.62
CA ILE A 333 -3.49 -6.45 -7.85
C ILE A 333 -2.83 -6.69 -6.51
N LYS A 334 -1.81 -5.89 -6.18
CA LYS A 334 -1.25 -5.77 -4.84
C LYS A 334 -1.98 -4.63 -4.13
N PRO A 335 -2.76 -4.90 -3.07
CA PRO A 335 -3.33 -3.84 -2.26
C PRO A 335 -2.25 -3.22 -1.36
N LYS A 336 -2.42 -1.95 -1.00
CA LYS A 336 -1.53 -1.25 -0.05
C LYS A 336 -1.56 -1.90 1.33
N ASN A 337 -2.74 -2.33 1.74
CA ASN A 337 -2.96 -2.98 3.02
C ASN A 337 -3.41 -4.42 2.78
N GLY A 338 -2.71 -5.36 3.39
CA GLY A 338 -2.98 -6.78 3.24
C GLY A 338 -2.24 -7.44 2.07
N SER A 339 -2.36 -8.75 1.99
CA SER A 339 -1.68 -9.59 1.02
C SER A 339 -2.53 -9.97 -0.19
N PHE A 340 -3.84 -9.77 -0.14
CA PHE A 340 -4.75 -10.11 -1.25
C PHE A 340 -5.97 -9.19 -1.29
N VAL A 341 -6.63 -9.12 -2.43
CA VAL A 341 -7.91 -8.44 -2.63
C VAL A 341 -9.03 -9.44 -2.37
N SER A 342 -10.01 -9.10 -1.52
CA SER A 342 -11.15 -9.97 -1.24
C SER A 342 -11.98 -10.22 -2.51
N ASP A 343 -12.67 -11.38 -2.57
CA ASP A 343 -13.48 -11.74 -3.75
C ASP A 343 -14.60 -10.72 -4.01
N PHE A 344 -15.19 -10.17 -2.97
CA PHE A 344 -16.16 -9.07 -3.07
C PHE A 344 -15.57 -7.83 -3.77
N ASN A 345 -14.38 -7.40 -3.35
CA ASN A 345 -13.70 -6.27 -3.98
C ASN A 345 -13.28 -6.59 -5.42
N LYS A 346 -12.87 -7.84 -5.73
CA LYS A 346 -12.58 -8.26 -7.10
C LYS A 346 -13.81 -8.12 -8.00
N GLU A 347 -14.98 -8.54 -7.54
CA GLU A 347 -16.25 -8.39 -8.28
C GLU A 347 -16.62 -6.92 -8.50
N GLN A 348 -16.47 -6.07 -7.48
CA GLN A 348 -16.70 -4.63 -7.62
C GLN A 348 -15.75 -3.98 -8.63
N ILE A 349 -14.46 -4.30 -8.56
CA ILE A 349 -13.45 -3.80 -9.51
C ILE A 349 -13.83 -4.23 -10.93
N LEU A 350 -14.15 -5.52 -11.14
CA LEU A 350 -14.56 -6.04 -12.45
C LEU A 350 -15.82 -5.36 -12.98
N SER A 351 -16.82 -5.12 -12.11
CA SER A 351 -18.06 -4.42 -12.49
C SER A 351 -17.79 -3.00 -12.98
N LYS A 352 -16.98 -2.24 -12.25
CA LYS A 352 -16.59 -0.87 -12.64
C LYS A 352 -15.69 -0.87 -13.89
N LEU A 353 -14.76 -1.82 -13.99
CA LEU A 353 -13.82 -1.93 -15.11
C LEU A 353 -14.53 -2.18 -16.45
N LYS A 354 -15.67 -2.88 -16.44
CA LYS A 354 -16.47 -3.14 -17.65
C LYS A 354 -16.88 -1.87 -18.39
N GLN A 355 -17.01 -0.75 -17.72
CA GLN A 355 -17.37 0.54 -18.34
C GLN A 355 -16.25 1.11 -19.22
N PHE A 356 -15.01 0.71 -18.97
CA PHE A 356 -13.82 1.20 -19.65
C PHE A 356 -13.25 0.22 -20.67
N THR A 357 -13.75 -1.01 -20.70
CA THR A 357 -13.16 -2.09 -21.50
C THR A 357 -13.85 -2.27 -22.86
N VAL A 358 -13.07 -2.75 -23.81
CA VAL A 358 -13.59 -3.08 -25.16
C VAL A 358 -14.45 -4.35 -25.08
N SER A 359 -15.57 -4.36 -25.80
CA SER A 359 -16.44 -5.54 -25.86
C SER A 359 -15.69 -6.75 -26.46
N GLY A 360 -15.93 -7.94 -25.89
CA GLY A 360 -15.29 -9.19 -26.34
C GLY A 360 -14.00 -9.55 -25.61
N ILE A 361 -13.50 -8.70 -24.70
CA ILE A 361 -12.38 -9.03 -23.83
C ILE A 361 -12.90 -9.39 -22.43
N ASN A 362 -12.50 -10.56 -21.94
CA ASN A 362 -12.84 -11.05 -20.60
C ASN A 362 -11.74 -10.69 -19.61
N GLN A 363 -12.07 -9.96 -18.55
CA GLN A 363 -11.13 -9.59 -17.51
C GLN A 363 -11.21 -10.60 -16.37
N LYS A 364 -10.06 -11.09 -15.91
CA LYS A 364 -9.94 -12.02 -14.79
C LYS A 364 -8.95 -11.48 -13.77
N ILE A 365 -9.41 -11.26 -12.54
CA ILE A 365 -8.52 -10.92 -11.43
C ILE A 365 -8.04 -12.21 -10.79
N THR A 366 -6.73 -12.39 -10.74
CA THR A 366 -6.07 -13.55 -10.11
C THR A 366 -5.39 -13.15 -8.82
N ASP A 367 -5.19 -14.13 -7.95
CA ASP A 367 -4.48 -13.90 -6.70
C ASP A 367 -3.02 -13.51 -6.92
N LEU A 368 -2.53 -12.68 -6.03
CA LEU A 368 -1.20 -12.14 -6.06
C LEU A 368 -0.16 -13.23 -5.80
N LYS A 369 0.83 -13.32 -6.68
CA LYS A 369 2.02 -14.15 -6.48
C LYS A 369 3.15 -13.26 -5.96
N ILE A 370 3.58 -13.45 -4.70
CA ILE A 370 4.66 -12.67 -4.09
C ILE A 370 5.94 -13.51 -4.03
N LEU A 371 7.04 -12.91 -4.44
CA LEU A 371 8.39 -13.39 -4.19
C LEU A 371 8.98 -12.56 -3.05
N TYR A 372 9.08 -13.17 -1.88
CA TYR A 372 9.71 -12.54 -0.73
C TYR A 372 11.23 -12.64 -0.83
N VAL A 373 11.91 -11.55 -0.54
CA VAL A 373 13.34 -11.51 -0.34
C VAL A 373 13.58 -11.34 1.15
N GLU A 374 14.41 -12.19 1.73
CA GLU A 374 14.81 -12.15 3.14
C GLU A 374 16.31 -11.98 3.22
N LEU A 375 16.76 -11.28 4.24
CA LEU A 375 18.17 -11.00 4.46
C LEU A 375 18.64 -11.68 5.74
N ASP A 376 19.84 -12.29 5.66
CA ASP A 376 20.60 -12.67 6.83
C ASP A 376 21.89 -11.84 6.82
N SER A 377 21.87 -10.75 7.59
CA SER A 377 22.92 -9.72 7.58
C SER A 377 23.71 -9.74 8.87
N SER A 378 25.04 -9.83 8.76
CA SER A 378 25.98 -9.54 9.84
C SER A 378 26.52 -8.13 9.63
N VAL A 379 26.10 -7.20 10.48
CA VAL A 379 26.46 -5.78 10.42
C VAL A 379 27.57 -5.51 11.44
N TYR A 380 28.74 -5.12 10.97
CA TYR A 380 29.91 -4.84 11.80
C TYR A 380 29.91 -3.37 12.19
N TYR A 381 30.16 -3.09 13.48
CA TYR A 381 30.12 -1.73 14.00
C TYR A 381 31.29 -1.41 14.94
N ASN A 382 31.68 -0.14 14.95
CA ASN A 382 32.67 0.39 15.88
C ASN A 382 32.01 0.66 17.23
N TYR A 383 32.38 -0.11 18.24
CA TYR A 383 31.84 -0.01 19.60
C TYR A 383 32.04 1.39 20.22
N SER A 384 33.13 2.09 19.87
CA SER A 384 33.46 3.39 20.43
C SER A 384 32.53 4.51 19.97
N GLU A 385 31.80 4.31 18.87
CA GLU A 385 30.89 5.31 18.26
C GLU A 385 29.43 5.03 18.54
N VAL A 386 29.10 3.93 19.23
CA VAL A 386 27.72 3.49 19.44
C VAL A 386 27.34 3.67 20.90
N SER A 387 26.33 4.45 21.20
CA SER A 387 25.77 4.65 22.53
C SER A 387 24.83 3.51 22.97
N SER A 388 24.05 2.96 22.02
CA SER A 388 23.10 1.88 22.22
C SER A 388 23.08 0.93 21.04
N LEU A 389 23.33 -0.36 21.27
CA LEU A 389 23.27 -1.39 20.24
C LEU A 389 21.87 -1.58 19.68
N GLU A 390 20.86 -1.53 20.54
CA GLU A 390 19.46 -1.69 20.14
C GLU A 390 18.96 -0.51 19.28
N GLU A 391 19.40 0.72 19.59
CA GLU A 391 19.08 1.88 18.74
C GLU A 391 19.73 1.77 17.36
N LEU A 392 20.99 1.30 17.27
CA LEU A 392 21.64 1.10 15.99
C LEU A 392 20.93 0.00 15.18
N LYS A 393 20.58 -1.12 15.81
CA LYS A 393 19.81 -2.20 15.17
C LYS A 393 18.45 -1.71 14.67
N THR A 394 17.72 -0.95 15.48
CA THR A 394 16.45 -0.37 15.12
C THR A 394 16.60 0.58 13.93
N SER A 395 17.62 1.44 13.93
CA SER A 395 17.91 2.37 12.83
C SER A 395 18.20 1.62 11.51
N VAL A 396 18.94 0.50 11.56
CA VAL A 396 19.18 -0.36 10.39
C VAL A 396 17.87 -0.98 9.89
N THR A 397 17.05 -1.49 10.82
CA THR A 397 15.75 -2.09 10.50
C THR A 397 14.82 -1.06 9.85
N ASP A 398 14.74 0.15 10.39
CA ASP A 398 13.93 1.25 9.85
C ASP A 398 14.41 1.71 8.47
N SER A 399 15.73 1.75 8.25
CA SER A 399 16.31 2.10 6.95
C SER A 399 15.97 1.04 5.89
N LEU A 400 16.05 -0.24 6.25
CA LEU A 400 15.64 -1.35 5.40
C LEU A 400 14.11 -1.32 5.15
N GLN A 401 13.30 -0.97 6.14
CA GLN A 401 11.85 -0.85 5.99
C GLN A 401 11.48 0.31 5.04
N LYS A 402 12.17 1.45 5.13
CA LYS A 402 12.02 2.55 4.18
C LYS A 402 12.41 2.14 2.77
N TYR A 403 13.51 1.40 2.62
CA TYR A 403 13.93 0.87 1.32
C TYR A 403 12.93 -0.17 0.78
N SER A 404 12.41 -1.07 1.63
CA SER A 404 11.37 -2.02 1.26
C SER A 404 10.13 -1.33 0.69
N ASN A 405 9.75 -0.16 1.22
CA ASN A 405 8.60 0.62 0.76
C ASN A 405 8.89 1.54 -0.45
N SER A 406 10.10 1.47 -1.01
CA SER A 406 10.48 2.30 -2.16
C SER A 406 9.84 1.79 -3.47
N LEU A 407 9.64 2.72 -4.42
CA LEU A 407 9.11 2.41 -5.75
C LEU A 407 10.01 1.49 -6.59
N ASP A 408 11.27 1.32 -6.21
CA ASP A 408 12.20 0.42 -6.89
C ASP A 408 11.85 -1.04 -6.67
N LEU A 409 11.38 -1.39 -5.47
CA LEU A 409 11.03 -2.75 -5.06
C LEU A 409 9.53 -3.04 -5.20
N ASN A 410 8.67 -2.14 -4.71
CA ASN A 410 7.24 -2.36 -4.56
C ASN A 410 6.48 -2.28 -5.89
N LYS A 411 6.84 -3.11 -6.86
CA LYS A 411 6.15 -3.23 -8.14
C LYS A 411 6.29 -4.64 -8.72
N PHE A 412 5.37 -4.99 -9.61
CA PHE A 412 5.51 -6.18 -10.44
C PHE A 412 6.71 -6.03 -11.38
N GLY A 413 7.45 -7.10 -11.57
CA GLY A 413 8.68 -7.04 -12.35
C GLY A 413 9.75 -6.14 -11.71
N GLY A 414 9.67 -5.89 -10.41
CA GLY A 414 10.67 -5.15 -9.65
C GLY A 414 12.02 -5.85 -9.65
N ARG A 415 13.05 -5.13 -9.25
CA ARG A 415 14.40 -5.69 -9.15
C ARG A 415 15.00 -5.37 -7.80
N PHE A 416 15.29 -6.40 -7.01
CA PHE A 416 16.09 -6.27 -5.81
C PHE A 416 17.57 -6.20 -6.22
N ARG A 417 18.25 -5.15 -5.78
CA ARG A 417 19.68 -4.93 -6.02
C ARG A 417 20.46 -5.10 -4.74
N TYR A 418 21.33 -6.08 -4.70
CA TYR A 418 22.18 -6.38 -3.57
C TYR A 418 23.05 -5.20 -3.12
N SER A 419 23.76 -4.58 -4.08
CA SER A 419 24.63 -3.43 -3.79
C SER A 419 23.87 -2.23 -3.20
N LYS A 420 22.63 -2.01 -3.62
CA LYS A 420 21.77 -0.95 -3.07
C LYS A 420 21.41 -1.24 -1.61
N THR A 421 21.10 -2.49 -1.31
CA THR A 421 20.77 -2.93 0.05
C THR A 421 21.96 -2.78 0.99
N GLN A 422 23.16 -3.17 0.55
CA GLN A 422 24.39 -2.94 1.31
C GLN A 422 24.60 -1.45 1.58
N GLN A 423 24.45 -0.62 0.56
CA GLN A 423 24.56 0.84 0.70
C GLN A 423 23.55 1.42 1.68
N VAL A 424 22.31 0.91 1.71
CA VAL A 424 21.28 1.34 2.67
C VAL A 424 21.69 1.02 4.10
N ILE A 425 22.26 -0.18 4.33
CA ILE A 425 22.76 -0.58 5.65
C ILE A 425 23.94 0.31 6.06
N ASP A 426 24.95 0.44 5.21
CA ASP A 426 26.19 1.18 5.51
C ASP A 426 25.93 2.67 5.76
N ASN A 427 25.00 3.27 5.02
CA ASN A 427 24.65 4.69 5.16
C ASN A 427 23.74 4.99 6.36
N THR A 428 23.30 3.99 7.11
CA THR A 428 22.44 4.22 8.27
C THR A 428 23.16 4.94 9.40
N SER A 429 24.45 4.61 9.61
CA SER A 429 25.27 5.24 10.64
C SER A 429 26.75 5.18 10.27
N THR A 430 27.50 6.23 10.62
CA THR A 430 28.97 6.25 10.47
C THR A 430 29.69 5.22 11.33
N ALA A 431 29.01 4.72 12.37
CA ALA A 431 29.55 3.68 13.23
C ALA A 431 29.55 2.28 12.56
N ILE A 432 28.85 2.09 11.45
CA ILE A 432 28.86 0.83 10.69
C ILE A 432 30.10 0.81 9.82
N THR A 433 30.94 -0.20 10.01
CA THR A 433 32.22 -0.36 9.31
C THR A 433 32.11 -1.24 8.08
N SER A 434 31.25 -2.26 8.13
CA SER A 434 30.96 -3.15 6.99
C SER A 434 29.71 -3.98 7.25
N ASN A 435 29.19 -4.63 6.20
CA ASN A 435 28.15 -5.64 6.34
C ASN A 435 28.40 -6.84 5.43
N ILE A 436 27.98 -8.01 5.88
CA ILE A 436 27.95 -9.24 5.10
C ILE A 436 26.53 -9.74 5.11
N THR A 437 25.90 -9.75 3.94
CA THR A 437 24.49 -10.04 3.79
C THR A 437 24.29 -11.25 2.88
N LYS A 438 23.54 -12.24 3.33
CA LYS A 438 23.03 -13.35 2.52
C LYS A 438 21.63 -13.03 2.06
N VAL A 439 21.33 -13.34 0.81
CA VAL A 439 20.00 -13.15 0.22
C VAL A 439 19.30 -14.49 0.15
N ILE A 440 18.06 -14.53 0.61
CA ILE A 440 17.19 -15.70 0.59
C ILE A 440 15.93 -15.32 -0.15
N ILE A 441 15.45 -16.20 -1.03
CA ILE A 441 14.16 -16.00 -1.72
C ILE A 441 13.14 -16.99 -1.19
N ARG A 442 11.91 -16.52 -1.00
CA ARG A 442 10.82 -17.30 -0.44
C ARG A 442 9.53 -17.15 -1.25
N ARG A 443 8.83 -18.26 -1.39
CA ARG A 443 7.45 -18.28 -1.88
C ARG A 443 6.54 -18.88 -0.82
N ASP A 444 5.37 -18.29 -0.68
CA ASP A 444 4.30 -18.76 0.20
C ASP A 444 3.29 -19.55 -0.64
N LEU A 445 3.18 -20.84 -0.35
CA LEU A 445 2.22 -21.75 -0.98
C LEU A 445 0.95 -21.83 -0.13
N LYS A 446 -0.19 -21.47 -0.67
CA LYS A 446 -1.48 -21.71 -0.02
C LYS A 446 -1.91 -23.15 -0.26
N ALA A 447 -1.83 -23.98 0.75
CA ALA A 447 -2.19 -25.39 0.67
C ALA A 447 -3.72 -25.57 0.64
N VAL A 448 -4.19 -26.47 -0.24
CA VAL A 448 -5.55 -26.97 -0.24
C VAL A 448 -5.59 -28.18 0.67
N LEU A 449 -6.34 -28.07 1.77
CA LEU A 449 -6.37 -29.14 2.76
C LEU A 449 -7.29 -30.30 2.35
N ASN A 450 -6.90 -31.52 2.73
CA ASN A 450 -7.67 -32.75 2.57
C ASN A 450 -8.06 -33.09 1.12
N ALA A 451 -7.31 -32.59 0.14
CA ALA A 451 -7.49 -32.91 -1.27
C ALA A 451 -6.15 -33.27 -1.92
N PRO A 452 -6.11 -34.21 -2.87
CA PRO A 452 -4.90 -34.52 -3.64
C PRO A 452 -4.66 -33.40 -4.66
N VAL A 453 -3.64 -32.57 -4.42
CA VAL A 453 -3.29 -31.43 -5.28
C VAL A 453 -1.83 -31.49 -5.65
N GLN A 454 -1.55 -31.17 -6.93
CA GLN A 454 -0.21 -30.91 -7.44
C GLN A 454 0.07 -29.40 -7.32
N TYR A 455 1.25 -29.05 -6.88
CA TYR A 455 1.69 -27.67 -6.68
C TYR A 455 2.86 -27.36 -7.58
N GLU A 456 2.84 -26.15 -8.11
CA GLU A 456 3.91 -25.56 -8.91
C GLU A 456 4.29 -24.19 -8.35
N LEU A 457 5.58 -23.99 -8.12
CA LEU A 457 6.14 -22.76 -7.60
C LEU A 457 7.26 -22.28 -8.53
N CYS A 458 7.05 -21.15 -9.18
CA CYS A 458 8.04 -20.49 -9.99
C CYS A 458 8.62 -19.27 -9.25
N TYR A 459 9.93 -19.21 -9.10
CA TYR A 459 10.67 -18.09 -8.50
C TYR A 459 11.23 -17.14 -9.56
N GLY A 460 11.39 -17.63 -10.81
CA GLY A 460 11.94 -16.85 -11.92
C GLY A 460 13.39 -16.42 -11.73
N ASN A 461 14.09 -17.04 -10.78
CA ASN A 461 15.49 -16.79 -10.48
C ASN A 461 16.19 -18.14 -10.31
N GLN A 462 17.37 -18.29 -10.92
CA GLN A 462 18.17 -19.49 -10.78
C GLN A 462 18.54 -19.70 -9.31
N PHE A 463 18.46 -20.97 -8.86
CA PHE A 463 18.85 -21.35 -7.51
C PHE A 463 20.35 -21.70 -7.46
N HIS A 464 20.98 -21.34 -6.36
CA HIS A 464 22.28 -21.87 -6.01
C HIS A 464 22.15 -23.33 -5.57
N VAL A 465 23.06 -24.19 -6.01
CA VAL A 465 22.96 -25.63 -5.81
C VAL A 465 24.19 -26.19 -5.11
N GLU A 466 23.99 -26.67 -3.89
CA GLU A 466 24.95 -27.52 -3.20
C GLU A 466 24.77 -28.98 -3.63
N PRO A 467 25.84 -29.67 -4.05
CA PRO A 467 25.74 -31.07 -4.50
C PRO A 467 25.18 -32.02 -3.44
N GLN A 468 25.34 -31.69 -2.16
CA GLN A 468 24.84 -32.50 -1.05
C GLN A 468 23.33 -32.41 -0.85
N GLY A 469 22.66 -31.53 -1.57
CA GLY A 469 21.21 -31.28 -1.45
C GLY A 469 20.84 -30.36 -0.31
N LYS A 470 19.57 -30.37 0.04
CA LYS A 470 18.95 -29.48 1.05
C LYS A 470 19.01 -27.99 0.67
N ASN A 471 19.00 -27.69 -0.63
CA ASN A 471 18.97 -26.32 -1.15
C ASN A 471 17.60 -25.66 -0.95
N ILE A 472 16.54 -26.48 -0.89
CA ILE A 472 15.17 -26.06 -0.65
C ILE A 472 14.79 -26.34 0.80
N LYS A 473 14.17 -25.37 1.44
CA LYS A 473 13.68 -25.42 2.81
C LYS A 473 12.21 -25.12 2.89
N SER A 474 11.45 -25.88 3.66
CA SER A 474 10.04 -25.55 3.92
C SER A 474 9.73 -25.45 5.40
N THR A 475 8.69 -24.69 5.74
CA THR A 475 8.03 -24.81 7.04
C THR A 475 7.34 -26.16 7.16
N GLY A 476 7.08 -26.58 8.39
CA GLY A 476 6.44 -27.87 8.68
C GLY A 476 4.98 -27.94 8.24
N PHE A 477 4.57 -29.12 7.81
CA PHE A 477 3.18 -29.44 7.47
C PHE A 477 2.90 -30.92 7.73
N ASN A 478 1.63 -31.32 7.75
CA ASN A 478 1.22 -32.71 7.91
C ASN A 478 0.57 -33.22 6.63
N ILE A 479 0.84 -34.49 6.31
CA ILE A 479 0.27 -35.18 5.15
C ILE A 479 -0.58 -36.38 5.60
N SER A 480 -1.48 -36.81 4.76
CA SER A 480 -2.28 -38.01 5.00
C SER A 480 -1.38 -39.24 5.08
N GLY A 481 -1.57 -40.04 6.14
CA GLY A 481 -0.79 -41.25 6.38
C GLY A 481 0.48 -41.08 7.24
N GLU A 482 0.85 -39.83 7.59
CA GLU A 482 1.96 -39.54 8.51
C GLU A 482 1.47 -38.66 9.67
N SER A 483 1.74 -39.08 10.90
CA SER A 483 1.30 -38.36 12.11
C SER A 483 2.25 -37.26 12.54
N SER A 484 3.50 -37.33 12.09
CA SER A 484 4.54 -36.36 12.42
C SER A 484 4.54 -35.22 11.44
N THR A 485 5.01 -34.04 11.86
CA THR A 485 5.31 -32.92 10.98
C THR A 485 6.41 -33.30 9.99
N VAL A 486 6.19 -32.95 8.73
CA VAL A 486 7.12 -33.23 7.64
C VAL A 486 7.58 -31.93 6.96
N TYR A 487 8.68 -32.02 6.25
CA TYR A 487 9.36 -30.90 5.59
C TYR A 487 9.73 -31.30 4.16
N LEU A 488 9.73 -30.32 3.24
CA LEU A 488 10.24 -30.49 1.87
C LEU A 488 11.74 -30.22 1.84
N THR A 489 12.45 -31.02 1.06
CA THR A 489 13.85 -30.80 0.69
C THR A 489 14.09 -31.31 -0.74
N ASP A 490 15.30 -31.11 -1.24
CA ASP A 490 15.71 -31.54 -2.57
C ASP A 490 16.92 -32.49 -2.52
N ILE A 491 17.03 -33.26 -3.57
CA ILE A 491 18.20 -34.09 -3.87
C ILE A 491 18.61 -33.75 -5.29
N PRO A 492 19.75 -33.06 -5.50
CA PRO A 492 20.22 -32.71 -6.84
C PRO A 492 20.58 -33.95 -7.66
N ASN A 493 20.33 -33.89 -8.94
CA ASN A 493 20.84 -34.86 -9.92
C ASN A 493 22.31 -34.55 -10.22
N ASP A 494 23.02 -35.50 -10.86
CA ASP A 494 24.44 -35.38 -11.21
C ASP A 494 24.75 -34.16 -12.10
N ASP A 495 23.74 -33.65 -12.84
CA ASP A 495 23.87 -32.48 -13.71
C ASP A 495 23.83 -31.15 -12.95
N LEU A 496 23.44 -31.14 -11.68
CA LEU A 496 23.23 -29.97 -10.82
C LEU A 496 22.31 -28.91 -11.43
N LYS A 497 21.55 -29.27 -12.48
CA LYS A 497 20.55 -28.40 -13.12
C LYS A 497 19.14 -28.74 -12.71
N THR A 498 18.93 -30.02 -12.41
CA THR A 498 17.65 -30.57 -11.99
C THR A 498 17.83 -31.39 -10.71
N GLY A 499 16.72 -31.64 -10.02
CA GLY A 499 16.72 -32.45 -8.80
C GLY A 499 15.36 -33.03 -8.51
N ILE A 500 15.32 -33.87 -7.49
CA ILE A 500 14.12 -34.54 -6.99
C ILE A 500 13.69 -33.84 -5.71
N VAL A 501 12.40 -33.57 -5.56
CA VAL A 501 11.81 -33.09 -4.31
C VAL A 501 11.48 -34.30 -3.43
N SER A 502 11.94 -34.28 -2.18
CA SER A 502 11.70 -35.32 -1.17
C SER A 502 11.05 -34.75 0.08
N ILE A 503 10.37 -35.62 0.82
CA ILE A 503 9.76 -35.32 2.10
C ILE A 503 10.51 -36.07 3.20
N PHE A 504 10.86 -35.36 4.26
CA PHE A 504 11.49 -35.91 5.45
C PHE A 504 10.78 -35.45 6.73
N LYS A 505 11.04 -36.15 7.83
CA LYS A 505 10.68 -35.79 9.19
C LYS A 505 11.87 -35.79 10.10
N ILE A 506 11.76 -35.12 11.21
CA ILE A 506 12.79 -35.11 12.28
C ILE A 506 12.31 -36.05 13.38
N ASP A 507 13.15 -37.02 13.72
CA ASP A 507 12.86 -37.96 14.81
C ASP A 507 13.09 -37.30 16.20
N ALA A 508 12.75 -38.02 17.25
CA ALA A 508 12.93 -37.55 18.63
C ALA A 508 14.39 -37.28 19.03
N ASN A 509 15.34 -37.81 18.27
CA ASN A 509 16.78 -37.64 18.49
C ASN A 509 17.36 -36.47 17.65
N GLY A 510 16.52 -35.78 16.86
CA GLY A 510 16.93 -34.68 15.97
C GLY A 510 17.48 -35.15 14.61
N ASN A 511 17.41 -36.45 14.28
CA ASN A 511 17.88 -36.96 12.99
C ASN A 511 16.81 -36.82 11.91
N THR A 512 17.25 -36.59 10.68
CA THR A 512 16.39 -36.56 9.51
C THR A 512 16.03 -37.96 9.03
N VAL A 513 14.76 -38.29 8.94
CA VAL A 513 14.23 -39.55 8.42
C VAL A 513 13.40 -39.25 7.16
N VAL A 514 13.81 -39.83 6.04
CA VAL A 514 13.10 -39.65 4.77
C VAL A 514 11.77 -40.41 4.82
N VAL A 515 10.70 -39.70 4.54
CA VAL A 515 9.31 -40.23 4.46
C VAL A 515 9.01 -40.65 3.03
N SER A 516 9.41 -39.83 2.04
CA SER A 516 9.26 -40.12 0.61
C SER A 516 10.42 -39.52 -0.18
N ASN A 517 11.08 -40.34 -0.98
CA ASN A 517 12.27 -39.93 -1.76
C ASN A 517 11.93 -39.17 -3.04
N ASN A 518 10.71 -39.27 -3.55
CA ASN A 518 10.32 -38.63 -4.80
C ASN A 518 8.85 -38.23 -4.74
N VAL A 519 8.62 -36.97 -4.48
CA VAL A 519 7.29 -36.36 -4.52
C VAL A 519 7.18 -35.29 -5.58
N GLY A 520 8.28 -35.02 -6.32
CA GLY A 520 8.30 -34.01 -7.34
C GLY A 520 9.68 -33.75 -7.92
N THR A 521 9.79 -32.69 -8.68
CA THR A 521 11.00 -32.27 -9.37
C THR A 521 11.32 -30.80 -9.11
N VAL A 522 12.59 -30.46 -9.16
CA VAL A 522 13.08 -29.08 -9.13
C VAL A 522 13.94 -28.82 -10.36
N ASP A 523 13.71 -27.68 -11.01
CA ASP A 523 14.58 -27.12 -12.05
C ASP A 523 15.32 -25.91 -11.43
N TYR A 524 16.59 -26.09 -11.13
CA TYR A 524 17.38 -25.06 -10.47
C TYR A 524 17.68 -23.88 -11.40
N VAL A 525 17.80 -24.13 -12.70
CA VAL A 525 18.13 -23.09 -13.69
C VAL A 525 16.95 -22.15 -13.90
N LYS A 526 15.74 -22.69 -13.95
CA LYS A 526 14.52 -21.88 -14.06
C LYS A 526 14.04 -21.36 -12.73
N GLY A 527 14.45 -21.97 -11.62
CA GLY A 527 13.91 -21.70 -10.29
C GLY A 527 12.47 -22.17 -10.15
N GLU A 528 12.19 -23.39 -10.57
CA GLU A 528 10.85 -24.01 -10.54
C GLU A 528 10.83 -25.24 -9.66
N ILE A 529 9.79 -25.39 -8.86
CA ILE A 529 9.55 -26.52 -7.98
C ILE A 529 8.15 -27.05 -8.29
N ILE A 530 8.06 -28.34 -8.68
CA ILE A 530 6.80 -29.01 -8.91
C ILE A 530 6.73 -30.22 -8.01
N PHE A 531 5.66 -30.37 -7.22
CA PHE A 531 5.46 -31.51 -6.35
C PHE A 531 4.00 -31.89 -6.17
N GLY A 532 3.77 -33.16 -5.82
CA GLY A 532 2.45 -33.74 -5.66
C GLY A 532 2.11 -34.75 -6.78
N PRO A 533 0.89 -35.32 -6.72
CA PRO A 533 -0.23 -34.93 -5.85
C PRO A 533 -0.02 -35.34 -4.39
N LEU A 534 -0.20 -34.41 -3.47
CA LEU A 534 -0.12 -34.62 -2.02
C LEU A 534 -1.42 -34.24 -1.35
N ILE A 535 -1.81 -35.00 -0.32
CA ILE A 535 -2.95 -34.66 0.55
C ILE A 535 -2.37 -34.03 1.83
N ILE A 536 -2.40 -32.70 1.90
CA ILE A 536 -1.95 -31.93 3.06
C ILE A 536 -3.13 -31.83 4.03
N THR A 537 -2.92 -32.16 5.29
CA THR A 537 -3.97 -32.16 6.32
C THR A 537 -3.91 -30.94 7.24
N LYS A 538 -2.69 -30.39 7.46
CA LYS A 538 -2.46 -29.24 8.33
C LYS A 538 -1.14 -28.55 7.94
N THR A 539 -1.01 -27.28 8.23
CA THR A 539 0.23 -26.49 8.12
C THR A 539 0.60 -25.89 9.47
N GLU A 540 1.89 -25.67 9.73
CA GLU A 540 2.33 -24.99 10.96
C GLU A 540 2.06 -23.49 10.91
N VAL A 541 2.18 -22.88 9.72
CA VAL A 541 1.89 -21.46 9.53
C VAL A 541 0.40 -21.25 9.39
N THR A 542 -0.13 -20.22 10.05
CA THR A 542 -1.55 -19.85 10.00
C THR A 542 -1.99 -19.49 8.57
N GLY A 543 -3.27 -19.72 8.26
CA GLY A 543 -3.83 -19.44 6.92
C GLY A 543 -3.57 -20.52 5.88
N ASN A 544 -3.21 -21.74 6.29
CA ASN A 544 -2.91 -22.88 5.42
C ASN A 544 -1.73 -22.61 4.47
N VAL A 545 -0.70 -21.94 4.98
CA VAL A 545 0.48 -21.54 4.21
C VAL A 545 1.65 -22.49 4.51
N ILE A 546 2.36 -22.89 3.46
CA ILE A 546 3.69 -23.51 3.53
C ILE A 546 4.68 -22.53 2.92
N GLN A 547 5.65 -22.09 3.70
CA GLN A 547 6.70 -21.20 3.23
C GLN A 547 7.86 -22.04 2.69
N ILE A 548 8.30 -21.74 1.48
CA ILE A 548 9.38 -22.48 0.82
C ILE A 548 10.49 -21.50 0.45
N GLN A 549 11.69 -21.74 0.98
CA GLN A 549 12.89 -20.92 0.79
C GLN A 549 13.88 -21.61 -0.13
N ALA A 550 14.64 -20.79 -0.88
CA ALA A 550 15.82 -21.20 -1.62
C ALA A 550 16.85 -20.06 -1.63
N PHE A 551 18.10 -20.37 -1.92
CA PHE A 551 19.14 -19.37 -2.17
C PHE A 551 19.19 -19.07 -3.67
N PRO A 552 19.18 -17.79 -4.07
CA PRO A 552 19.40 -17.44 -5.47
C PRO A 552 20.86 -17.57 -5.85
N GLU A 553 21.16 -17.97 -7.08
CA GLU A 553 22.53 -18.02 -7.61
C GLU A 553 23.13 -16.61 -7.72
N SER A 554 22.32 -15.64 -8.10
CA SER A 554 22.69 -14.23 -8.08
C SER A 554 22.13 -13.56 -6.83
N ASN A 555 22.93 -12.74 -6.15
CA ASN A 555 22.45 -11.91 -5.05
C ASN A 555 21.46 -10.82 -5.51
N ASP A 556 21.42 -10.48 -6.79
CA ASP A 556 20.36 -9.66 -7.41
C ASP A 556 19.16 -10.56 -7.73
N VAL A 557 17.96 -10.14 -7.33
CA VAL A 557 16.71 -10.87 -7.57
C VAL A 557 15.83 -10.07 -8.52
N VAL A 558 15.34 -10.73 -9.57
CA VAL A 558 14.48 -10.10 -10.58
C VAL A 558 13.08 -10.71 -10.50
N GLY A 559 12.05 -9.86 -10.41
CA GLY A 559 10.66 -10.28 -10.49
C GLY A 559 10.23 -10.54 -11.94
N LEU A 560 9.51 -11.62 -12.16
CA LEU A 560 8.76 -11.80 -13.40
C LEU A 560 7.59 -10.81 -13.45
N ARG A 561 6.98 -10.62 -14.64
CA ARG A 561 5.88 -9.66 -14.80
C ARG A 561 4.67 -9.95 -13.92
N ASP A 562 4.42 -11.20 -13.59
CA ASP A 562 3.33 -11.66 -12.73
C ASP A 562 3.75 -11.89 -11.26
N LEU A 563 5.03 -11.68 -10.94
CA LEU A 563 5.59 -11.79 -9.60
C LEU A 563 5.85 -10.42 -8.99
N TYR A 564 5.26 -10.19 -7.83
CA TYR A 564 5.54 -9.00 -7.01
C TYR A 564 6.71 -9.30 -6.07
N ILE A 565 7.78 -8.51 -6.12
CA ILE A 565 8.90 -8.65 -5.18
C ILE A 565 8.61 -7.85 -3.91
N SER A 566 8.82 -8.47 -2.75
CA SER A 566 8.69 -7.83 -1.45
C SER A 566 9.89 -8.17 -0.58
N LEU A 567 10.62 -7.17 -0.10
CA LEU A 567 11.64 -7.34 0.93
C LEU A 567 10.94 -7.52 2.28
N SER A 568 11.06 -8.71 2.87
CA SER A 568 10.46 -9.03 4.17
C SER A 568 11.43 -8.69 5.30
N VAL A 569 11.38 -7.47 5.80
CA VAL A 569 12.23 -7.02 6.91
C VAL A 569 11.91 -7.75 8.22
N PRO A 570 10.64 -8.01 8.59
CA PRO A 570 10.31 -8.73 9.82
C PRO A 570 10.89 -10.16 9.87
N GLU A 571 11.00 -10.82 8.71
CA GLU A 571 11.52 -12.19 8.62
C GLU A 571 13.04 -12.22 8.30
N SER A 572 13.64 -11.04 8.13
CA SER A 572 15.08 -10.90 7.94
C SER A 572 15.81 -10.93 9.28
N THR A 573 17.00 -11.53 9.30
CA THR A 573 17.86 -11.59 10.47
C THR A 573 18.93 -10.53 10.37
N ILE A 574 19.02 -9.65 11.36
CA ILE A 574 20.04 -8.61 11.45
C ILE A 574 20.87 -8.89 12.73
N ASN A 575 22.11 -9.33 12.53
CA ASN A 575 23.05 -9.63 13.58
C ASN A 575 24.05 -8.49 13.69
N MET A 576 24.11 -7.84 14.85
CA MET A 576 25.08 -6.80 15.14
C MET A 576 26.36 -7.43 15.68
N VAL A 577 27.48 -7.23 15.00
CA VAL A 577 28.78 -7.82 15.33
C VAL A 577 29.77 -6.69 15.62
N ARG A 578 30.45 -6.77 16.77
CA ARG A 578 31.49 -5.80 17.11
C ARG A 578 32.68 -5.95 16.15
N ASP A 579 33.08 -4.86 15.52
CA ASP A 579 34.31 -4.81 14.74
C ASP A 579 35.50 -4.57 15.67
N VAL A 580 36.30 -5.61 15.88
CA VAL A 580 37.44 -5.58 16.81
C VAL A 580 38.58 -4.70 16.32
N ILE A 581 38.76 -4.55 15.00
CA ILE A 581 39.78 -3.64 14.44
C ILE A 581 39.40 -2.20 14.67
N ALA A 582 38.19 -1.81 14.25
CA ALA A 582 37.72 -0.46 14.40
C ALA A 582 37.63 -0.04 15.87
N SER A 583 37.38 -0.99 16.77
CA SER A 583 37.38 -0.77 18.21
C SER A 583 38.77 -0.73 18.85
N GLY A 584 39.82 -1.05 18.09
CA GLY A 584 41.21 -1.06 18.59
C GLY A 584 41.57 -2.24 19.51
N ASP A 585 40.73 -3.25 19.59
CA ASP A 585 40.94 -4.40 20.49
C ASP A 585 41.85 -5.46 19.88
N GLU A 586 41.83 -5.63 18.56
CA GLU A 586 42.67 -6.59 17.84
C GLU A 586 43.19 -5.99 16.51
N ILE A 587 44.35 -6.47 16.08
CA ILE A 587 45.02 -6.05 14.84
C ILE A 587 44.66 -6.98 13.67
N SER A 588 44.16 -8.17 13.97
CA SER A 588 43.97 -9.25 12.99
C SER A 588 42.80 -9.09 12.04
N GLY A 589 41.90 -8.12 12.30
CA GLY A 589 40.75 -7.84 11.43
C GLY A 589 39.54 -8.72 11.60
N THR A 590 38.47 -8.28 11.01
CA THR A 590 37.22 -9.02 10.95
C THR A 590 37.41 -10.29 10.11
N ARG A 591 37.19 -11.46 10.71
CA ARG A 591 37.26 -12.73 10.00
C ARG A 591 35.96 -12.98 9.26
N PHE A 592 36.00 -12.93 7.93
CA PHE A 592 34.91 -13.36 7.09
C PHE A 592 34.87 -14.89 7.00
N VAL A 593 33.75 -15.46 7.35
CA VAL A 593 33.45 -16.86 7.05
C VAL A 593 32.71 -16.89 5.74
N ASN A 594 33.32 -17.40 4.69
CA ASN A 594 32.75 -17.56 3.36
C ASN A 594 31.77 -18.73 3.31
N ASP A 595 30.68 -18.64 4.08
CA ASP A 595 29.71 -19.72 4.19
C ASP A 595 28.36 -19.26 3.57
N PHE A 596 28.48 -18.57 2.42
CA PHE A 596 27.34 -17.94 1.77
C PHE A 596 26.26 -18.91 1.33
N TYR A 597 26.67 -20.12 0.97
CA TYR A 597 25.81 -21.09 0.33
C TYR A 597 25.78 -22.41 1.08
N THR A 598 26.01 -22.39 2.38
CA THR A 598 25.67 -23.57 3.16
C THR A 598 24.22 -23.86 2.96
N SER A 599 23.96 -24.93 2.25
CA SER A 599 22.65 -25.40 2.09
C SER A 599 22.06 -25.60 3.47
N SER A 600 20.90 -25.14 3.63
CA SER A 600 20.04 -25.54 4.71
C SER A 600 20.59 -25.34 6.12
N TYR A 601 19.92 -25.73 7.02
CA TYR A 601 20.00 -25.83 8.44
C TYR A 601 20.48 -27.24 8.79
N SER A 602 21.02 -27.40 9.94
CA SER A 602 21.62 -28.68 10.37
C SER A 602 20.62 -29.86 10.34
N ASN A 603 19.34 -29.61 10.55
CA ASN A 603 18.30 -30.63 10.54
C ASN A 603 17.36 -30.59 9.31
N GLY A 604 17.56 -29.63 8.41
CA GLY A 604 16.75 -29.49 7.18
C GLY A 604 15.38 -28.87 7.37
N SER A 605 15.05 -28.28 8.53
CA SER A 605 13.77 -27.62 8.79
C SER A 605 13.88 -26.10 8.81
N LEU A 606 12.84 -25.41 8.38
CA LEU A 606 12.69 -23.97 8.55
C LEU A 606 11.81 -23.69 9.76
N ILE A 607 12.41 -23.16 10.81
CA ILE A 607 11.72 -22.75 12.03
C ILE A 607 11.63 -21.23 12.05
N ARG A 608 10.41 -20.70 12.14
CA ARG A 608 10.17 -19.28 12.37
C ARG A 608 10.24 -18.99 13.88
N LYS A 609 10.93 -17.90 14.24
CA LYS A 609 11.04 -17.45 15.64
C LYS A 609 9.87 -16.58 16.02
#